data_1ae2c35c270729d13ac09b76ef9350eb
#
_entry.id   1ae2c35c270729d13ac09b76ef9350eb
#
_cell.length_a   1.000
_cell.length_b   1.000
_cell.length_c   1.000
_cell.angle_alpha   90.00
_cell.angle_beta   90.00
_cell.angle_gamma   90.00
#
_symmetry.space_group_name_H-M   'P 1'
#
loop_
_entity.id
_entity.type
_entity.pdbx_description
1 polymer ?
#
loop_
_entity_poly.entity_id
_entity_poly.type
_entity_poly.pdbx_seq_one_letter_code
_entity_poly.pdbx_strand_id
1 'polypeptide(L)'
;MFSLKSFCQISALALITATSAQAEDVNIYSYRQPDLLKPLTDAFTAETGINVNVAYIDKGLIERMKAEGRRSPADVVLTVDIALLAAIVDADLTQAVASDTLAKNVPAQYRDPDNHWFGLSNRARIAYASKERVADGELTTYEDLVDPKWRGRICTRSGKHDYNIALTAAMIAHSGEAAAKEWLAGIKENLARKPQGNDRAQVKAIWAGECDIAIGNTYYMGQMLSDPEQKDWAESVRIIFPEFDGHGSHVNISGVALAKHAPNPEAALKLMEFLTSPTAQEIYARANFEYPIADGTKPSDLVASWGSFRADEINLMEVAKHRAAALRITEEVDFDNK
;
A
#
# COMPACT_ATOMS: atom_id res chain seq x y z
N MET A 1 -14.83 27.23 89.74
CA MET A 1 -15.27 27.84 88.46
C MET A 1 -14.13 27.70 87.43
N PHE A 2 -14.10 26.60 86.69
CA PHE A 2 -13.11 26.40 85.64
C PHE A 2 -13.86 26.06 84.35
N SER A 3 -13.70 26.94 83.33
CA SER A 3 -14.31 26.80 82.01
C SER A 3 -13.37 26.00 81.11
N LEU A 4 -13.82 24.83 80.62
CA LEU A 4 -13.17 24.05 79.57
C LEU A 4 -13.62 24.60 78.24
N LYS A 5 -12.69 25.15 77.42
CA LYS A 5 -12.93 25.45 76.02
C LYS A 5 -12.49 24.22 75.20
N SER A 6 -13.48 23.55 74.61
CA SER A 6 -13.24 22.49 73.61
C SER A 6 -12.78 23.08 72.28
N PHE A 7 -11.58 22.68 71.80
CA PHE A 7 -11.08 23.00 70.45
C PHE A 7 -11.47 21.86 69.51
N CYS A 8 -12.40 22.12 68.61
CA CYS A 8 -12.77 21.19 67.58
C CYS A 8 -11.80 21.38 66.41
N GLN A 9 -10.84 20.44 66.17
CA GLN A 9 -10.03 20.40 64.99
C GLN A 9 -10.81 19.67 63.88
N ILE A 10 -11.16 20.42 62.84
CA ILE A 10 -11.74 19.87 61.61
C ILE A 10 -10.57 19.49 60.70
N SER A 11 -10.28 18.19 60.63
CA SER A 11 -9.33 17.64 59.62
C SER A 11 -10.05 17.60 58.26
N ALA A 12 -9.70 18.51 57.37
CA ALA A 12 -10.11 18.43 55.97
C ALA A 12 -9.34 17.31 55.26
N LEU A 13 -10.02 16.20 54.98
CA LEU A 13 -9.51 15.10 54.19
C LEU A 13 -9.64 15.51 52.71
N ALA A 14 -8.52 15.92 52.07
CA ALA A 14 -8.47 16.17 50.63
C ALA A 14 -8.58 14.81 49.89
N LEU A 15 -9.74 14.52 49.33
CA LEU A 15 -9.89 13.43 48.36
C LEU A 15 -9.13 13.82 47.07
N ILE A 16 -7.97 13.23 46.86
CA ILE A 16 -7.30 13.23 45.55
C ILE A 16 -8.07 12.23 44.68
N THR A 17 -8.99 12.74 43.89
CA THR A 17 -9.58 11.96 42.81
C THR A 17 -8.49 11.76 41.75
N ALA A 18 -7.80 10.62 41.78
CA ALA A 18 -7.02 10.16 40.65
C ALA A 18 -8.03 9.88 39.50
N THR A 19 -8.15 10.83 38.58
CA THR A 19 -8.74 10.54 37.29
C THR A 19 -7.81 9.53 36.61
N SER A 20 -8.22 8.25 36.62
CA SER A 20 -7.62 7.28 35.72
C SER A 20 -7.82 7.84 34.32
N ALA A 21 -6.73 8.28 33.66
CA ALA A 21 -6.74 8.51 32.26
C ALA A 21 -7.13 7.17 31.62
N GLN A 22 -8.36 7.09 31.14
CA GLN A 22 -8.79 5.95 30.35
C GLN A 22 -7.89 5.95 29.13
N ALA A 23 -7.17 4.85 28.91
CA ALA A 23 -6.34 4.72 27.72
C ALA A 23 -7.27 4.97 26.52
N GLU A 24 -6.95 5.99 25.73
CA GLU A 24 -7.70 6.28 24.52
C GLU A 24 -7.45 5.13 23.56
N ASP A 25 -8.51 4.48 23.06
CA ASP A 25 -8.39 3.46 22.05
C ASP A 25 -8.44 4.13 20.66
N VAL A 26 -7.64 3.65 19.72
CA VAL A 26 -7.70 4.07 18.30
C VAL A 26 -8.26 2.95 17.47
N ASN A 27 -9.24 3.25 16.64
CA ASN A 27 -9.89 2.28 15.78
C ASN A 27 -9.45 2.47 14.32
N ILE A 28 -8.83 1.43 13.74
CA ILE A 28 -8.43 1.40 12.33
C ILE A 28 -9.46 0.62 11.53
N TYR A 29 -9.99 1.20 10.46
CA TYR A 29 -10.62 0.47 9.37
C TYR A 29 -9.55 0.13 8.32
N SER A 30 -9.29 -1.15 8.11
CA SER A 30 -8.13 -1.63 7.36
C SER A 30 -8.49 -2.59 6.23
N TYR A 31 -7.91 -2.36 5.06
CA TYR A 31 -7.83 -3.34 3.96
C TYR A 31 -6.66 -4.34 4.16
N ARG A 32 -5.75 -4.08 5.08
CA ARG A 32 -4.68 -5.00 5.46
C ARG A 32 -5.18 -5.91 6.59
N GLN A 33 -4.86 -7.20 6.48
CA GLN A 33 -5.20 -8.17 7.52
C GLN A 33 -4.55 -7.79 8.85
N PRO A 34 -5.26 -8.02 9.98
CA PRO A 34 -4.78 -7.65 11.31
C PRO A 34 -3.41 -8.22 11.66
N ASP A 35 -3.13 -9.47 11.29
CA ASP A 35 -1.85 -10.13 11.58
C ASP A 35 -0.64 -9.41 10.98
N LEU A 36 -0.83 -8.77 9.82
CA LEU A 36 0.22 -7.98 9.17
C LEU A 36 0.42 -6.59 9.78
N LEU A 37 -0.56 -6.10 10.54
CA LEU A 37 -0.49 -4.84 11.28
C LEU A 37 -0.09 -5.04 12.75
N LYS A 38 -0.29 -6.24 13.28
CA LYS A 38 -0.06 -6.54 14.69
C LYS A 38 1.33 -6.13 15.20
N PRO A 39 2.44 -6.37 14.52
CA PRO A 39 3.75 -5.91 14.99
C PRO A 39 3.83 -4.38 15.15
N LEU A 40 3.12 -3.62 14.31
CA LEU A 40 3.07 -2.17 14.37
C LEU A 40 2.19 -1.67 15.51
N THR A 41 0.99 -2.25 15.64
CA THR A 41 0.03 -1.85 16.68
C THR A 41 0.55 -2.21 18.07
N ASP A 42 1.23 -3.36 18.21
CA ASP A 42 1.88 -3.76 19.48
C ASP A 42 3.02 -2.78 19.83
N ALA A 43 3.85 -2.39 18.86
CA ALA A 43 4.94 -1.44 19.09
C ALA A 43 4.40 -0.05 19.46
N PHE A 44 3.36 0.44 18.81
CA PHE A 44 2.70 1.69 19.15
C PHE A 44 2.11 1.67 20.55
N THR A 45 1.38 0.60 20.90
CA THR A 45 0.80 0.44 22.25
C THR A 45 1.88 0.36 23.31
N ALA A 46 3.00 -0.33 23.05
CA ALA A 46 4.12 -0.41 23.99
C ALA A 46 4.78 0.96 24.22
N GLU A 47 4.85 1.81 23.20
CA GLU A 47 5.45 3.15 23.28
C GLU A 47 4.53 4.17 23.95
N THR A 48 3.23 4.12 23.64
CA THR A 48 2.29 5.20 24.00
C THR A 48 1.28 4.85 25.08
N GLY A 49 1.06 3.56 25.34
CA GLY A 49 -0.02 3.06 26.19
C GLY A 49 -1.42 3.13 25.55
N ILE A 50 -1.53 3.59 24.30
CA ILE A 50 -2.79 3.68 23.54
C ILE A 50 -3.05 2.33 22.88
N ASN A 51 -4.24 1.77 23.07
CA ASN A 51 -4.63 0.53 22.40
C ASN A 51 -5.08 0.80 20.96
N VAL A 52 -4.86 -0.17 20.08
CA VAL A 52 -5.28 -0.09 18.68
C VAL A 52 -6.20 -1.25 18.34
N ASN A 53 -7.42 -0.93 17.92
CA ASN A 53 -8.39 -1.89 17.44
C ASN A 53 -8.40 -1.90 15.91
N VAL A 54 -8.21 -3.06 15.28
CA VAL A 54 -8.19 -3.20 13.82
C VAL A 54 -9.44 -3.93 13.35
N ALA A 55 -10.28 -3.25 12.58
CA ALA A 55 -11.40 -3.85 11.86
C ALA A 55 -10.98 -4.10 10.42
N TYR A 56 -10.84 -5.38 10.04
CA TYR A 56 -10.55 -5.77 8.67
C TYR A 56 -11.80 -5.66 7.80
N ILE A 57 -11.69 -4.92 6.70
CA ILE A 57 -12.78 -4.67 5.75
C ILE A 57 -12.22 -4.85 4.35
N ASP A 58 -12.47 -5.99 3.74
CA ASP A 58 -11.97 -6.35 2.41
C ASP A 58 -12.84 -5.79 1.27
N LYS A 59 -14.07 -5.38 1.57
CA LYS A 59 -15.03 -4.83 0.60
C LYS A 59 -15.99 -3.85 1.27
N GLY A 60 -16.44 -2.85 0.52
CA GLY A 60 -17.52 -1.96 0.96
C GLY A 60 -17.12 -0.98 2.05
N LEU A 61 -15.84 -0.63 2.19
CA LEU A 61 -15.37 0.33 3.21
C LEU A 61 -16.04 1.70 3.05
N ILE A 62 -16.08 2.22 1.83
CA ILE A 62 -16.68 3.53 1.52
C ILE A 62 -18.17 3.53 1.85
N GLU A 63 -18.89 2.49 1.43
CA GLU A 63 -20.32 2.32 1.70
C GLU A 63 -20.59 2.23 3.19
N ARG A 64 -19.76 1.48 3.92
CA ARG A 64 -19.84 1.34 5.37
C ARG A 64 -19.64 2.69 6.06
N MET A 65 -18.56 3.40 5.75
CA MET A 65 -18.27 4.70 6.35
C MET A 65 -19.37 5.74 6.02
N LYS A 66 -19.93 5.73 4.80
CA LYS A 66 -21.07 6.57 4.43
C LYS A 66 -22.33 6.24 5.25
N ALA A 67 -22.62 4.95 5.44
CA ALA A 67 -23.79 4.50 6.21
C ALA A 67 -23.66 4.84 7.70
N GLU A 68 -22.47 4.73 8.27
CA GLU A 68 -22.19 5.09 9.66
C GLU A 68 -22.19 6.61 9.88
N GLY A 69 -21.70 7.39 8.90
CA GLY A 69 -21.62 8.84 8.93
C GLY A 69 -20.92 9.35 10.19
N ARG A 70 -21.56 10.28 10.93
CA ARG A 70 -21.01 10.85 12.18
C ARG A 70 -20.90 9.86 13.35
N ARG A 71 -21.45 8.66 13.20
CA ARG A 71 -21.41 7.60 14.23
C ARG A 71 -20.36 6.55 13.90
N SER A 72 -19.56 6.75 12.84
CA SER A 72 -18.46 5.84 12.54
C SER A 72 -17.50 5.78 13.71
N PRO A 73 -17.10 4.58 14.16
CA PRO A 73 -16.09 4.44 15.19
C PRO A 73 -14.67 4.56 14.62
N ALA A 74 -14.51 4.66 13.31
CA ALA A 74 -13.20 4.72 12.67
C ALA A 74 -12.48 6.03 13.00
N ASP A 75 -11.27 5.93 13.54
CA ASP A 75 -10.35 7.03 13.71
C ASP A 75 -9.40 7.15 12.51
N VAL A 76 -8.87 6.02 12.07
CA VAL A 76 -7.91 5.92 10.97
C VAL A 76 -8.41 4.94 9.91
N VAL A 77 -8.21 5.28 8.65
CA VAL A 77 -8.40 4.37 7.52
C VAL A 77 -7.03 3.98 6.97
N LEU A 78 -6.78 2.67 6.85
CA LEU A 78 -5.56 2.12 6.26
C LEU A 78 -5.91 1.33 5.00
N THR A 79 -5.31 1.72 3.89
CA THR A 79 -5.49 1.03 2.60
C THR A 79 -4.18 0.49 2.06
N VAL A 80 -4.30 -0.35 1.04
CA VAL A 80 -3.15 -0.95 0.35
C VAL A 80 -3.07 -0.54 -1.12
N ASP A 81 -3.78 0.53 -1.48
CA ASP A 81 -3.85 1.00 -2.87
C ASP A 81 -4.21 2.49 -2.93
N ILE A 82 -3.51 3.24 -3.79
CA ILE A 82 -3.75 4.67 -3.98
C ILE A 82 -5.14 4.98 -4.52
N ALA A 83 -5.67 4.13 -5.40
CA ALA A 83 -6.99 4.38 -5.98
C ALA A 83 -8.10 4.34 -4.91
N LEU A 84 -7.94 3.48 -3.88
CA LEU A 84 -8.87 3.44 -2.76
C LEU A 84 -8.70 4.65 -1.84
N LEU A 85 -7.46 5.10 -1.58
CA LEU A 85 -7.21 6.34 -0.84
C LEU A 85 -7.87 7.53 -1.55
N ALA A 86 -7.66 7.68 -2.85
CA ALA A 86 -8.29 8.71 -3.65
C ALA A 86 -9.83 8.63 -3.58
N ALA A 87 -10.40 7.44 -3.73
CA ALA A 87 -11.85 7.25 -3.68
C ALA A 87 -12.46 7.59 -2.30
N ILE A 88 -11.73 7.39 -1.20
CA ILE A 88 -12.17 7.75 0.15
C ILE A 88 -12.14 9.28 0.31
N VAL A 89 -11.12 9.95 -0.24
CA VAL A 89 -11.03 11.42 -0.26
C VAL A 89 -12.16 12.01 -1.10
N ASP A 90 -12.36 11.52 -2.33
CA ASP A 90 -13.43 11.95 -3.24
C ASP A 90 -14.83 11.76 -2.63
N ALA A 91 -14.98 10.74 -1.80
CA ALA A 91 -16.22 10.47 -1.06
C ALA A 91 -16.41 11.38 0.16
N ASP A 92 -15.51 12.32 0.43
CA ASP A 92 -15.54 13.25 1.58
C ASP A 92 -15.59 12.51 2.94
N LEU A 93 -14.78 11.42 3.06
CA LEU A 93 -14.73 10.56 4.25
C LEU A 93 -13.45 10.73 5.08
N THR A 94 -12.58 11.66 4.68
CA THR A 94 -11.34 12.00 5.38
C THR A 94 -11.32 13.46 5.80
N GLN A 95 -10.38 13.82 6.66
CA GLN A 95 -10.05 15.21 6.95
C GLN A 95 -8.57 15.46 6.73
N ALA A 96 -8.22 16.68 6.34
CA ALA A 96 -6.84 17.10 6.15
C ALA A 96 -6.11 17.16 7.50
N VAL A 97 -4.84 16.76 7.49
CA VAL A 97 -3.99 16.73 8.69
C VAL A 97 -2.77 17.63 8.49
N ALA A 98 -2.65 18.65 9.31
CA ALA A 98 -1.44 19.45 9.36
C ALA A 98 -0.49 18.90 10.46
N SER A 99 0.61 18.26 10.05
CA SER A 99 1.65 17.77 10.94
C SER A 99 3.02 17.87 10.29
N ASP A 100 3.93 18.57 10.96
CA ASP A 100 5.32 18.67 10.53
C ASP A 100 6.03 17.33 10.55
N THR A 101 5.65 16.44 11.47
CA THR A 101 6.18 15.07 11.56
C THR A 101 5.79 14.25 10.33
N LEU A 102 4.51 14.26 9.96
CA LEU A 102 4.03 13.56 8.77
C LEU A 102 4.67 14.14 7.50
N ALA A 103 4.75 15.47 7.39
CA ALA A 103 5.36 16.14 6.25
C ALA A 103 6.86 15.85 6.11
N LYS A 104 7.58 15.67 7.23
CA LYS A 104 8.99 15.29 7.26
C LYS A 104 9.20 13.82 6.90
N ASN A 105 8.35 12.92 7.42
CA ASN A 105 8.54 11.48 7.29
C ASN A 105 8.07 10.94 5.93
N VAL A 106 7.14 11.65 5.25
CA VAL A 106 6.53 11.18 4.00
C VAL A 106 6.87 12.13 2.86
N PRO A 107 7.71 11.73 1.88
CA PRO A 107 8.02 12.52 0.68
C PRO A 107 6.75 12.98 -0.06
N ALA A 108 6.82 14.12 -0.74
CA ALA A 108 5.66 14.75 -1.37
C ALA A 108 4.93 13.87 -2.39
N GLN A 109 5.65 13.02 -3.13
CA GLN A 109 5.07 12.07 -4.09
C GLN A 109 4.23 10.97 -3.43
N TYR A 110 4.45 10.70 -2.14
CA TYR A 110 3.78 9.67 -1.36
C TYR A 110 2.77 10.22 -0.35
N ARG A 111 2.33 11.46 -0.52
CA ARG A 111 1.26 12.04 0.29
C ARG A 111 0.30 12.87 -0.56
N ASP A 112 -0.89 13.04 -0.05
CA ASP A 112 -1.89 13.89 -0.68
C ASP A 112 -1.43 15.36 -0.71
N PRO A 113 -1.54 16.07 -1.85
CA PRO A 113 -1.22 17.49 -1.91
C PRO A 113 -1.98 18.35 -0.89
N ASP A 114 -3.23 17.95 -0.55
CA ASP A 114 -4.09 18.60 0.43
C ASP A 114 -4.02 17.95 1.83
N ASN A 115 -3.07 17.02 2.04
CA ASN A 115 -2.79 16.32 3.30
C ASN A 115 -3.94 15.43 3.83
N HIS A 116 -4.77 14.87 2.96
CA HIS A 116 -5.81 13.93 3.36
C HIS A 116 -5.32 12.51 3.61
N TRP A 117 -4.19 12.10 3.00
CA TRP A 117 -3.58 10.80 3.23
C TRP A 117 -2.05 10.86 3.19
N PHE A 118 -1.43 9.86 3.82
CA PHE A 118 0.03 9.69 3.91
C PHE A 118 0.40 8.25 3.64
N GLY A 119 1.42 8.05 2.80
CA GLY A 119 1.97 6.72 2.51
C GLY A 119 2.70 6.11 3.70
N LEU A 120 2.73 4.79 3.76
CA LEU A 120 3.44 4.00 4.78
C LEU A 120 4.57 3.17 4.18
N SER A 121 4.35 2.63 2.99
CA SER A 121 5.30 1.78 2.27
C SER A 121 4.96 1.81 0.79
N ASN A 122 5.91 1.41 -0.05
CA ASN A 122 5.66 1.19 -1.46
C ASN A 122 6.01 -0.24 -1.90
N ARG A 123 5.49 -0.62 -3.05
CA ARG A 123 5.85 -1.82 -3.81
C ARG A 123 5.87 -1.48 -5.29
N ALA A 124 6.87 -2.02 -5.99
CA ALA A 124 6.96 -1.84 -7.42
C ALA A 124 6.12 -2.90 -8.17
N ARG A 125 5.58 -2.50 -9.31
CA ARG A 125 4.98 -3.39 -10.31
C ARG A 125 6.07 -3.81 -11.27
N ILE A 126 6.54 -5.04 -11.18
CA ILE A 126 7.76 -5.54 -11.78
C ILE A 126 7.47 -6.62 -12.82
N ALA A 127 8.50 -6.99 -13.57
CA ALA A 127 8.51 -8.23 -14.34
C ALA A 127 9.29 -9.31 -13.59
N TYR A 128 8.63 -10.44 -13.34
CA TYR A 128 9.32 -11.69 -13.05
C TYR A 128 9.78 -12.30 -14.35
N ALA A 129 11.08 -12.60 -14.48
CA ALA A 129 11.66 -13.17 -15.67
C ALA A 129 12.34 -14.52 -15.38
N SER A 130 12.12 -15.51 -16.22
CA SER A 130 12.82 -16.78 -16.15
C SER A 130 14.33 -16.56 -16.17
N LYS A 131 15.06 -17.12 -15.18
CA LYS A 131 16.52 -17.05 -15.14
C LYS A 131 17.19 -17.75 -16.32
N GLU A 132 16.54 -18.76 -16.89
CA GLU A 132 17.09 -19.60 -17.95
C GLU A 132 16.74 -19.10 -19.36
N ARG A 133 15.54 -18.47 -19.53
CA ARG A 133 14.97 -18.18 -20.84
C ARG A 133 14.92 -16.70 -21.23
N VAL A 134 15.26 -15.81 -20.29
CA VAL A 134 15.32 -14.36 -20.51
C VAL A 134 16.71 -13.88 -20.11
N ALA A 135 17.47 -13.33 -21.05
CA ALA A 135 18.82 -12.82 -20.78
C ALA A 135 18.77 -11.49 -20.00
N ASP A 136 19.88 -11.14 -19.35
CA ASP A 136 19.99 -9.85 -18.67
C ASP A 136 19.95 -8.71 -19.69
N GLY A 137 19.18 -7.66 -19.36
CA GLY A 137 19.04 -6.48 -20.24
C GLY A 137 18.07 -6.65 -21.42
N GLU A 138 17.43 -7.81 -21.60
CA GLU A 138 16.43 -7.99 -22.65
C GLU A 138 15.12 -7.24 -22.42
N LEU A 139 14.79 -6.91 -21.17
CA LEU A 139 13.64 -6.14 -20.74
C LEU A 139 14.10 -5.06 -19.78
N THR A 140 13.87 -3.81 -20.10
CA THR A 140 14.29 -2.65 -19.30
C THR A 140 13.17 -1.66 -19.05
N THR A 141 12.21 -1.58 -19.98
CA THR A 141 11.07 -0.66 -19.87
C THR A 141 9.74 -1.42 -19.94
N TYR A 142 8.65 -0.76 -19.52
CA TYR A 142 7.31 -1.33 -19.72
C TYR A 142 6.95 -1.36 -21.20
N GLU A 143 7.49 -0.44 -21.99
CA GLU A 143 7.32 -0.37 -23.43
C GLU A 143 7.94 -1.58 -24.14
N ASP A 144 9.03 -2.14 -23.62
CA ASP A 144 9.66 -3.36 -24.17
C ASP A 144 8.72 -4.58 -24.17
N LEU A 145 7.68 -4.59 -23.31
CA LEU A 145 6.72 -5.71 -23.22
C LEU A 145 5.90 -5.91 -24.49
N VAL A 146 5.84 -4.92 -25.39
CA VAL A 146 5.12 -5.02 -26.66
C VAL A 146 5.99 -5.53 -27.81
N ASP A 147 7.31 -5.69 -27.59
CA ASP A 147 8.22 -6.23 -28.61
C ASP A 147 7.73 -7.61 -29.08
N PRO A 148 7.60 -7.85 -30.41
CA PRO A 148 7.18 -9.14 -30.95
C PRO A 148 8.05 -10.35 -30.52
N LYS A 149 9.27 -10.15 -30.02
CA LYS A 149 10.10 -11.21 -29.45
C LYS A 149 9.45 -11.90 -28.24
N TRP A 150 8.50 -11.23 -27.58
CA TRP A 150 7.75 -11.75 -26.42
C TRP A 150 6.46 -12.47 -26.81
N ARG A 151 6.16 -12.63 -28.10
CA ARG A 151 4.91 -13.27 -28.53
C ARG A 151 4.77 -14.68 -27.96
N GLY A 152 3.67 -14.90 -27.23
CA GLY A 152 3.40 -16.18 -26.54
C GLY A 152 4.29 -16.42 -25.32
N ARG A 153 4.94 -15.40 -24.76
CA ARG A 153 5.92 -15.55 -23.67
C ARG A 153 5.55 -14.77 -22.40
N ILE A 154 4.46 -13.99 -22.41
CA ILE A 154 4.02 -13.18 -21.26
C ILE A 154 2.82 -13.81 -20.56
N CYS A 155 2.87 -13.90 -19.24
CA CYS A 155 1.73 -14.23 -18.38
C CYS A 155 1.35 -13.03 -17.50
N THR A 156 0.06 -12.86 -17.25
CA THR A 156 -0.44 -11.86 -16.32
C THR A 156 -1.79 -12.29 -15.72
N ARG A 157 -2.14 -11.68 -14.61
CA ARG A 157 -3.49 -11.74 -14.08
C ARG A 157 -4.43 -10.85 -14.91
N SER A 158 -5.74 -10.91 -14.61
CA SER A 158 -6.73 -10.07 -15.30
C SER A 158 -6.28 -8.62 -15.45
N GLY A 159 -6.45 -8.06 -16.64
CA GLY A 159 -6.21 -6.64 -16.91
C GLY A 159 -7.12 -5.72 -16.09
N LYS A 160 -8.31 -6.22 -15.68
CA LYS A 160 -9.27 -5.48 -14.84
C LYS A 160 -8.92 -5.52 -13.35
N HIS A 161 -7.89 -6.24 -12.94
CA HIS A 161 -7.45 -6.23 -11.55
C HIS A 161 -6.78 -4.89 -11.21
N ASP A 162 -7.04 -4.37 -10.00
CA ASP A 162 -6.57 -3.07 -9.54
C ASP A 162 -5.08 -2.79 -9.81
N TYR A 163 -4.21 -3.81 -9.66
CA TYR A 163 -2.78 -3.64 -9.90
C TYR A 163 -2.43 -3.40 -11.38
N ASN A 164 -3.12 -4.07 -12.31
CA ASN A 164 -2.92 -3.85 -13.74
C ASN A 164 -3.60 -2.56 -14.20
N ILE A 165 -4.76 -2.23 -13.64
CA ILE A 165 -5.42 -0.93 -13.87
C ILE A 165 -4.52 0.22 -13.40
N ALA A 166 -3.85 0.10 -12.25
CA ALA A 166 -2.93 1.12 -11.77
C ALA A 166 -1.72 1.29 -12.70
N LEU A 167 -1.12 0.20 -13.20
CA LEU A 167 -0.03 0.27 -14.17
C LEU A 167 -0.50 0.91 -15.49
N THR A 168 -1.67 0.53 -15.99
CA THR A 168 -2.25 1.12 -17.20
C THR A 168 -2.58 2.61 -16.98
N ALA A 169 -3.06 3.00 -15.80
CA ALA A 169 -3.31 4.39 -15.45
C ALA A 169 -2.01 5.21 -15.40
N ALA A 170 -0.91 4.63 -14.89
CA ALA A 170 0.40 5.27 -14.93
C ALA A 170 0.91 5.43 -16.37
N MET A 171 0.73 4.42 -17.23
CA MET A 171 1.05 4.53 -18.65
C MET A 171 0.24 5.66 -19.33
N ILE A 172 -1.04 5.82 -18.99
CA ILE A 172 -1.87 6.95 -19.50
C ILE A 172 -1.29 8.29 -19.01
N ALA A 173 -0.88 8.38 -17.76
CA ALA A 173 -0.33 9.61 -17.20
C ALA A 173 0.96 10.06 -17.90
N HIS A 174 1.80 9.12 -18.32
CA HIS A 174 3.05 9.42 -19.04
C HIS A 174 2.86 9.63 -20.55
N SER A 175 2.08 8.77 -21.21
CA SER A 175 2.06 8.68 -22.67
C SER A 175 0.71 9.08 -23.28
N GLY A 176 -0.30 9.33 -22.47
CA GLY A 176 -1.68 9.59 -22.92
C GLY A 176 -2.45 8.31 -23.24
N GLU A 177 -3.77 8.47 -23.36
CA GLU A 177 -4.72 7.36 -23.45
C GLU A 177 -4.57 6.53 -24.74
N ALA A 178 -4.28 7.16 -25.88
CA ALA A 178 -4.13 6.46 -27.15
C ALA A 178 -2.90 5.55 -27.16
N ALA A 179 -1.74 6.05 -26.72
CA ALA A 179 -0.51 5.27 -26.62
C ALA A 179 -0.62 4.14 -25.59
N ALA A 180 -1.26 4.40 -24.46
CA ALA A 180 -1.50 3.37 -23.44
C ALA A 180 -2.42 2.24 -23.95
N LYS A 181 -3.41 2.57 -24.79
CA LYS A 181 -4.29 1.59 -25.44
C LYS A 181 -3.51 0.72 -26.44
N GLU A 182 -2.64 1.32 -27.26
CA GLU A 182 -1.78 0.60 -28.19
C GLU A 182 -0.80 -0.31 -27.44
N TRP A 183 -0.18 0.18 -26.37
CA TRP A 183 0.68 -0.60 -25.50
C TRP A 183 -0.04 -1.81 -24.90
N LEU A 184 -1.26 -1.61 -24.37
CA LEU A 184 -2.04 -2.70 -23.79
C LEU A 184 -2.43 -3.75 -24.83
N ALA A 185 -2.77 -3.32 -26.05
CA ALA A 185 -3.04 -4.21 -27.18
C ALA A 185 -1.79 -5.03 -27.58
N GLY A 186 -0.62 -4.39 -27.60
CA GLY A 186 0.65 -5.06 -27.87
C GLY A 186 1.00 -6.12 -26.82
N ILE A 187 0.79 -5.83 -25.55
CA ILE A 187 0.93 -6.84 -24.48
C ILE A 187 -0.02 -8.03 -24.71
N LYS A 188 -1.29 -7.74 -25.05
CA LYS A 188 -2.29 -8.80 -25.33
C LYS A 188 -1.81 -9.75 -26.42
N GLU A 189 -1.21 -9.23 -27.52
CA GLU A 189 -0.64 -10.06 -28.60
C GLU A 189 0.49 -10.97 -28.09
N ASN A 190 1.24 -10.52 -27.09
CA ASN A 190 2.38 -11.23 -26.54
C ASN A 190 2.02 -12.20 -25.40
N LEU A 191 0.76 -12.26 -24.95
CA LEU A 191 0.33 -13.17 -23.91
C LEU A 191 0.52 -14.63 -24.34
N ALA A 192 1.04 -15.47 -23.45
CA ALA A 192 1.14 -16.92 -23.64
C ALA A 192 -0.22 -17.61 -23.52
N ARG A 193 -1.06 -17.07 -22.65
CA ARG A 193 -2.39 -17.63 -22.32
C ARG A 193 -3.35 -16.52 -21.92
N LYS A 194 -4.65 -16.86 -21.84
CA LYS A 194 -5.65 -15.97 -21.25
C LYS A 194 -5.24 -15.54 -19.84
N PRO A 195 -5.36 -14.23 -19.48
CA PRO A 195 -5.12 -13.76 -18.13
C PRO A 195 -5.92 -14.51 -17.09
N GLN A 196 -5.25 -14.99 -16.02
CA GLN A 196 -5.90 -15.77 -14.96
C GLN A 196 -5.05 -15.84 -13.69
N GLY A 197 -5.65 -16.20 -12.57
CA GLY A 197 -4.97 -16.40 -11.30
C GLY A 197 -4.46 -15.10 -10.68
N ASN A 198 -3.60 -15.22 -9.67
CA ASN A 198 -2.93 -14.13 -8.98
C ASN A 198 -1.45 -14.04 -9.39
N ASP A 199 -0.70 -13.06 -8.85
CA ASP A 199 0.70 -12.85 -9.24
C ASP A 199 1.59 -14.06 -8.95
N ARG A 200 1.37 -14.81 -7.86
CA ARG A 200 2.10 -16.05 -7.56
C ARG A 200 1.82 -17.15 -8.59
N ALA A 201 0.59 -17.24 -9.07
CA ALA A 201 0.22 -18.17 -10.13
C ALA A 201 0.91 -17.86 -11.47
N GLN A 202 1.30 -16.58 -11.70
CA GLN A 202 2.09 -16.22 -12.87
C GLN A 202 3.54 -16.72 -12.73
N VAL A 203 4.15 -16.58 -11.54
CA VAL A 203 5.50 -17.11 -11.28
C VAL A 203 5.51 -18.64 -11.39
N LYS A 204 4.47 -19.31 -10.88
CA LYS A 204 4.29 -20.76 -11.09
C LYS A 204 4.23 -21.13 -12.58
N ALA A 205 3.57 -20.32 -13.41
CA ALA A 205 3.50 -20.55 -14.85
C ALA A 205 4.88 -20.41 -15.53
N ILE A 206 5.72 -19.44 -15.08
CA ILE A 206 7.11 -19.35 -15.56
C ILE A 206 7.91 -20.60 -15.17
N TRP A 207 7.82 -21.02 -13.91
CA TRP A 207 8.45 -22.25 -13.42
C TRP A 207 8.04 -23.48 -14.22
N ALA A 208 6.76 -23.59 -14.58
CA ALA A 208 6.21 -24.67 -15.38
C ALA A 208 6.53 -24.55 -16.90
N GLY A 209 7.16 -23.48 -17.35
CA GLY A 209 7.52 -23.26 -18.76
C GLY A 209 6.36 -22.80 -19.65
N GLU A 210 5.24 -22.34 -19.07
CA GLU A 210 4.11 -21.82 -19.85
C GLU A 210 4.36 -20.42 -20.42
N CYS A 211 5.21 -19.63 -19.75
CA CYS A 211 5.65 -18.31 -20.19
C CYS A 211 7.05 -18.01 -19.64
N ASP A 212 7.66 -16.93 -20.10
CA ASP A 212 9.01 -16.55 -19.70
C ASP A 212 9.06 -15.29 -18.85
N ILE A 213 8.05 -14.44 -19.00
CA ILE A 213 7.89 -13.19 -18.26
C ILE A 213 6.49 -13.13 -17.64
N ALA A 214 6.40 -12.56 -16.45
CA ALA A 214 5.13 -12.26 -15.82
C ALA A 214 5.16 -10.91 -15.10
N ILE A 215 4.04 -10.16 -15.20
CA ILE A 215 3.87 -8.89 -14.47
C ILE A 215 3.35 -9.20 -13.07
N GLY A 216 4.02 -8.67 -12.04
CA GLY A 216 3.65 -8.89 -10.64
C GLY A 216 4.15 -7.80 -9.69
N ASN A 217 3.76 -7.89 -8.42
CA ASN A 217 4.25 -6.99 -7.38
C ASN A 217 5.45 -7.61 -6.64
N THR A 218 6.39 -6.77 -6.24
CA THR A 218 7.65 -7.18 -5.59
C THR A 218 7.46 -8.07 -4.36
N TYR A 219 6.53 -7.72 -3.47
CA TYR A 219 6.36 -8.42 -2.19
C TYR A 219 5.97 -9.90 -2.31
N TYR A 220 5.39 -10.31 -3.44
CA TYR A 220 5.08 -11.73 -3.66
C TYR A 220 6.32 -12.60 -3.76
N MET A 221 7.48 -12.05 -4.16
CA MET A 221 8.76 -12.76 -4.11
C MET A 221 9.07 -13.20 -2.67
N GLY A 222 8.97 -12.28 -1.71
CA GLY A 222 9.21 -12.60 -0.31
C GLY A 222 8.22 -13.63 0.25
N GLN A 223 6.93 -13.50 -0.11
CA GLN A 223 5.93 -14.47 0.30
C GLN A 223 6.21 -15.87 -0.25
N MET A 224 6.56 -15.99 -1.53
CA MET A 224 6.88 -17.28 -2.15
C MET A 224 8.16 -17.90 -1.58
N LEU A 225 9.20 -17.09 -1.34
CA LEU A 225 10.45 -17.57 -0.73
C LEU A 225 10.26 -18.07 0.71
N SER A 226 9.25 -17.55 1.41
CA SER A 226 8.90 -17.94 2.78
C SER A 226 7.98 -19.17 2.84
N ASP A 227 7.43 -19.60 1.70
CA ASP A 227 6.53 -20.75 1.59
C ASP A 227 7.24 -21.93 0.93
N PRO A 228 7.46 -23.05 1.67
CA PRO A 228 8.16 -24.22 1.12
C PRO A 228 7.55 -24.78 -0.17
N GLU A 229 6.23 -24.65 -0.37
CA GLU A 229 5.54 -25.14 -1.57
C GLU A 229 5.74 -24.23 -2.80
N GLN A 230 6.15 -22.97 -2.59
CA GLN A 230 6.28 -21.96 -3.63
C GLN A 230 7.73 -21.52 -3.86
N LYS A 231 8.64 -21.95 -3.01
CA LYS A 231 10.05 -21.53 -3.03
C LYS A 231 10.72 -21.83 -4.38
N ASP A 232 10.51 -23.02 -4.93
CA ASP A 232 11.09 -23.40 -6.22
C ASP A 232 10.60 -22.50 -7.36
N TRP A 233 9.35 -22.03 -7.30
CA TRP A 233 8.82 -21.08 -8.28
C TRP A 233 9.58 -19.75 -8.19
N ALA A 234 9.74 -19.22 -6.97
CA ALA A 234 10.46 -17.98 -6.73
C ALA A 234 11.93 -18.07 -7.15
N GLU A 235 12.59 -19.20 -6.88
CA GLU A 235 13.99 -19.43 -7.22
C GLU A 235 14.23 -19.58 -8.73
N SER A 236 13.21 -19.93 -9.52
CA SER A 236 13.30 -20.03 -10.99
C SER A 236 13.30 -18.70 -11.72
N VAL A 237 12.93 -17.61 -11.05
CA VAL A 237 12.80 -16.28 -11.63
C VAL A 237 13.73 -15.27 -10.98
N ARG A 238 14.01 -14.19 -11.71
CA ARG A 238 14.54 -12.95 -11.13
C ARG A 238 13.55 -11.81 -11.28
N ILE A 239 13.71 -10.79 -10.45
CA ILE A 239 12.98 -9.53 -10.55
C ILE A 239 13.69 -8.62 -11.57
N ILE A 240 12.94 -8.06 -12.48
CA ILE A 240 13.32 -6.92 -13.29
C ILE A 240 12.42 -5.75 -12.89
N PHE A 241 13.01 -4.57 -12.71
CA PHE A 241 12.28 -3.33 -12.45
C PHE A 241 12.18 -2.55 -13.78
N PRO A 242 11.11 -2.75 -14.58
CA PRO A 242 10.95 -1.96 -15.79
C PRO A 242 10.70 -0.50 -15.41
N GLU A 243 11.25 0.41 -16.16
CA GLU A 243 10.96 1.84 -16.04
C GLU A 243 10.01 2.28 -17.15
N PHE A 244 9.22 3.32 -16.95
CA PHE A 244 8.66 4.08 -18.07
C PHE A 244 9.80 4.83 -18.77
N ASP A 245 9.71 5.02 -20.07
CA ASP A 245 10.77 5.69 -20.85
C ASP A 245 11.13 7.06 -20.26
N GLY A 246 12.36 7.16 -19.75
CA GLY A 246 12.89 8.37 -19.10
C GLY A 246 12.40 8.62 -17.66
N HIS A 247 11.52 7.78 -17.11
CA HIS A 247 10.94 7.93 -15.77
C HIS A 247 11.40 6.81 -14.84
N GLY A 248 10.69 6.41 -13.85
CA GLY A 248 11.04 5.31 -12.96
C GLY A 248 10.10 4.11 -13.09
N SER A 249 10.28 3.12 -12.24
CA SER A 249 9.37 1.99 -12.14
C SER A 249 8.06 2.41 -11.47
N HIS A 250 6.93 1.90 -11.99
CA HIS A 250 5.63 2.10 -11.35
C HIS A 250 5.61 1.55 -9.93
N VAL A 251 5.21 2.38 -9.01
CA VAL A 251 4.99 2.02 -7.60
C VAL A 251 3.54 2.27 -7.20
N ASN A 252 3.08 1.50 -6.22
CA ASN A 252 1.84 1.79 -5.52
C ASN A 252 2.11 1.72 -4.01
N ILE A 253 1.24 2.26 -3.19
CA ILE A 253 1.47 2.46 -1.77
C ILE A 253 0.44 1.76 -0.89
N SER A 254 0.86 1.45 0.33
CA SER A 254 -0.05 1.38 1.47
C SER A 254 -0.05 2.73 2.16
N GLY A 255 -1.20 3.18 2.61
CA GLY A 255 -1.30 4.51 3.22
C GLY A 255 -2.41 4.60 4.24
N VAL A 256 -2.37 5.70 4.99
CA VAL A 256 -3.32 6.03 6.06
C VAL A 256 -3.96 7.39 5.83
N ALA A 257 -5.19 7.51 6.30
CA ALA A 257 -5.95 8.76 6.33
C ALA A 257 -6.66 8.91 7.67
N LEU A 258 -6.81 10.14 8.15
CA LEU A 258 -7.65 10.44 9.31
C LEU A 258 -9.11 10.44 8.87
N ALA A 259 -9.96 9.66 9.53
CA ALA A 259 -11.38 9.61 9.19
C ALA A 259 -12.06 10.96 9.48
N LYS A 260 -13.01 11.36 8.63
CA LYS A 260 -13.69 12.67 8.73
C LYS A 260 -14.32 12.95 10.09
N HIS A 261 -14.82 11.93 10.73
CA HIS A 261 -15.50 12.03 12.03
C HIS A 261 -14.80 11.18 13.09
N ALA A 262 -13.46 11.10 13.03
CA ALA A 262 -12.67 10.36 14.00
C ALA A 262 -13.08 10.71 15.45
N PRO A 263 -13.52 9.73 16.26
CA PRO A 263 -13.86 9.98 17.65
C PRO A 263 -12.66 10.41 18.51
N ASN A 264 -11.46 9.91 18.19
CA ASN A 264 -10.23 10.12 18.92
C ASN A 264 -9.12 10.73 18.05
N PRO A 265 -9.31 11.96 17.49
CA PRO A 265 -8.44 12.50 16.46
C PRO A 265 -6.99 12.75 16.95
N GLU A 266 -6.78 13.08 18.22
CA GLU A 266 -5.43 13.30 18.77
C GLU A 266 -4.65 11.98 18.89
N ALA A 267 -5.30 10.92 19.37
CA ALA A 267 -4.69 9.59 19.44
C ALA A 267 -4.46 9.01 18.04
N ALA A 268 -5.39 9.25 17.10
CA ALA A 268 -5.25 8.90 15.70
C ALA A 268 -4.06 9.58 15.03
N LEU A 269 -3.85 10.88 15.29
CA LEU A 269 -2.69 11.62 14.77
C LEU A 269 -1.38 11.02 15.31
N LYS A 270 -1.29 10.72 16.60
CA LYS A 270 -0.12 10.04 17.18
C LYS A 270 0.16 8.69 16.49
N LEU A 271 -0.89 7.91 16.20
CA LEU A 271 -0.75 6.66 15.48
C LEU A 271 -0.25 6.89 14.05
N MET A 272 -0.78 7.86 13.32
CA MET A 272 -0.33 8.18 11.97
C MET A 272 1.14 8.64 11.94
N GLU A 273 1.55 9.48 12.89
CA GLU A 273 2.94 9.93 13.05
C GLU A 273 3.88 8.76 13.37
N PHE A 274 3.46 7.84 14.27
CA PHE A 274 4.20 6.63 14.56
C PHE A 274 4.33 5.74 13.32
N LEU A 275 3.23 5.45 12.61
CA LEU A 275 3.21 4.58 11.44
C LEU A 275 4.10 5.10 10.29
N THR A 276 4.29 6.41 10.19
CA THR A 276 5.19 7.03 9.20
C THR A 276 6.62 7.15 9.69
N SER A 277 6.91 6.85 10.96
CA SER A 277 8.27 6.92 11.50
C SER A 277 9.19 5.89 10.86
N PRO A 278 10.52 6.14 10.79
CA PRO A 278 11.48 5.16 10.29
C PRO A 278 11.37 3.80 10.99
N THR A 279 11.22 3.78 12.31
CA THR A 279 11.07 2.54 13.09
C THR A 279 9.84 1.73 12.67
N ALA A 280 8.68 2.38 12.55
CA ALA A 280 7.46 1.69 12.12
C ALA A 280 7.57 1.19 10.68
N GLN A 281 8.19 1.98 9.81
CA GLN A 281 8.38 1.58 8.41
C GLN A 281 9.36 0.42 8.25
N GLU A 282 10.39 0.31 9.08
CA GLU A 282 11.26 -0.88 9.12
C GLU A 282 10.49 -2.13 9.56
N ILE A 283 9.64 -2.02 10.59
CA ILE A 283 8.77 -3.12 11.04
C ILE A 283 7.83 -3.53 9.90
N TYR A 284 7.17 -2.56 9.27
CA TYR A 284 6.20 -2.79 8.20
C TYR A 284 6.85 -3.43 6.96
N ALA A 285 7.98 -2.87 6.52
CA ALA A 285 8.72 -3.37 5.38
C ALA A 285 9.19 -4.82 5.59
N ARG A 286 9.65 -5.15 6.80
CA ARG A 286 10.07 -6.50 7.15
C ARG A 286 8.90 -7.49 7.20
N ALA A 287 7.77 -7.09 7.80
CA ALA A 287 6.58 -7.94 7.91
C ALA A 287 5.90 -8.21 6.57
N ASN A 288 5.95 -7.25 5.64
CA ASN A 288 5.20 -7.29 4.38
C ASN A 288 6.06 -7.43 3.13
N PHE A 289 7.40 -7.47 3.24
CA PHE A 289 8.33 -7.47 2.10
C PHE A 289 8.14 -6.26 1.17
N GLU A 290 7.77 -5.11 1.72
CA GLU A 290 7.57 -3.86 1.00
C GLU A 290 8.77 -2.92 1.24
N TYR A 291 8.87 -1.86 0.45
CA TYR A 291 9.92 -0.85 0.59
C TYR A 291 9.42 0.27 1.51
N PRO A 292 10.23 0.70 2.49
CA PRO A 292 9.93 1.91 3.26
C PRO A 292 9.99 3.14 2.35
N ILE A 293 9.26 4.20 2.72
CA ILE A 293 9.22 5.46 1.97
C ILE A 293 9.85 6.63 2.72
N ALA A 294 10.06 6.51 4.03
CA ALA A 294 10.75 7.54 4.80
C ALA A 294 12.24 7.59 4.44
N ASP A 295 12.75 8.79 4.23
CA ASP A 295 14.14 9.01 3.87
C ASP A 295 15.11 8.37 4.87
N GLY A 296 16.13 7.69 4.35
CA GLY A 296 17.16 7.01 5.15
C GLY A 296 16.73 5.68 5.77
N THR A 297 15.47 5.26 5.65
CA THR A 297 14.99 3.95 6.12
C THR A 297 15.34 2.86 5.10
N LYS A 298 15.91 1.77 5.59
CA LYS A 298 16.35 0.66 4.72
C LYS A 298 15.29 -0.43 4.62
N PRO A 299 15.12 -1.04 3.43
CA PRO A 299 14.32 -2.25 3.30
C PRO A 299 14.98 -3.40 4.07
N SER A 300 14.26 -4.51 4.28
CA SER A 300 14.86 -5.73 4.83
C SER A 300 15.97 -6.27 3.91
N ASP A 301 16.92 -7.03 4.46
CA ASP A 301 18.02 -7.62 3.68
C ASP A 301 17.51 -8.44 2.49
N LEU A 302 16.41 -9.18 2.68
CA LEU A 302 15.78 -9.94 1.61
C LEU A 302 15.27 -9.00 0.48
N VAL A 303 14.57 -7.93 0.83
CA VAL A 303 14.05 -6.97 -0.16
C VAL A 303 15.19 -6.24 -0.85
N ALA A 304 16.24 -5.86 -0.10
CA ALA A 304 17.45 -5.25 -0.64
C ALA A 304 18.19 -6.17 -1.63
N SER A 305 18.14 -7.49 -1.41
CA SER A 305 18.78 -8.47 -2.30
C SER A 305 18.16 -8.56 -3.71
N TRP A 306 16.95 -8.04 -3.90
CA TRP A 306 16.30 -8.00 -5.22
C TRP A 306 16.84 -6.91 -6.14
N GLY A 307 17.72 -6.05 -5.63
CA GLY A 307 18.29 -4.92 -6.35
C GLY A 307 17.66 -3.58 -5.95
N SER A 308 18.21 -2.53 -6.52
CA SER A 308 17.69 -1.16 -6.38
C SER A 308 16.95 -0.74 -7.64
N PHE A 309 15.99 0.14 -7.50
CA PHE A 309 15.27 0.75 -8.60
C PHE A 309 15.01 2.22 -8.33
N ARG A 310 14.79 2.98 -9.36
CA ARG A 310 14.27 4.33 -9.28
C ARG A 310 12.74 4.26 -9.33
N ALA A 311 12.06 4.67 -8.27
CA ALA A 311 10.62 4.79 -8.31
C ALA A 311 10.20 5.94 -9.25
N ASP A 312 9.09 5.77 -9.95
CA ASP A 312 8.47 6.85 -10.69
C ASP A 312 8.09 7.99 -9.75
N GLU A 313 8.48 9.22 -10.14
CA GLU A 313 8.32 10.42 -9.30
C GLU A 313 6.93 11.08 -9.48
N ILE A 314 6.08 10.55 -10.37
CA ILE A 314 4.73 11.08 -10.55
C ILE A 314 3.93 10.98 -9.24
N ASN A 315 3.23 12.06 -8.88
CA ASN A 315 2.34 11.99 -7.74
C ASN A 315 1.24 10.95 -7.99
N LEU A 316 1.04 10.05 -7.05
CA LEU A 316 0.11 8.94 -7.21
C LEU A 316 -1.37 9.38 -7.37
N MET A 317 -1.74 10.57 -6.90
CA MET A 317 -3.08 11.13 -7.18
C MET A 317 -3.27 11.43 -8.68
N GLU A 318 -2.21 11.82 -9.40
CA GLU A 318 -2.29 11.98 -10.85
C GLU A 318 -2.56 10.64 -11.54
N VAL A 319 -1.90 9.57 -11.09
CA VAL A 319 -2.17 8.21 -11.59
C VAL A 319 -3.63 7.80 -11.28
N ALA A 320 -4.11 8.05 -10.07
CA ALA A 320 -5.47 7.68 -9.65
C ALA A 320 -6.56 8.32 -10.52
N LYS A 321 -6.36 9.55 -11.02
CA LYS A 321 -7.29 10.23 -11.94
C LYS A 321 -7.56 9.46 -13.24
N HIS A 322 -6.60 8.66 -13.70
CA HIS A 322 -6.70 7.90 -14.94
C HIS A 322 -7.32 6.51 -14.76
N ARG A 323 -7.71 6.11 -13.54
CA ARG A 323 -8.26 4.77 -13.26
C ARG A 323 -9.45 4.40 -14.14
N ALA A 324 -10.42 5.32 -14.29
CA ALA A 324 -11.61 5.07 -15.10
C ALA A 324 -11.27 4.90 -16.59
N ALA A 325 -10.36 5.71 -17.12
CA ALA A 325 -9.85 5.59 -18.48
C ALA A 325 -9.08 4.26 -18.67
N ALA A 326 -8.23 3.88 -17.71
CA ALA A 326 -7.50 2.62 -17.75
C ALA A 326 -8.43 1.39 -17.80
N LEU A 327 -9.50 1.40 -16.99
CA LEU A 327 -10.50 0.34 -17.04
C LEU A 327 -11.21 0.29 -18.39
N ARG A 328 -11.63 1.45 -18.93
CA ARG A 328 -12.31 1.54 -20.22
C ARG A 328 -11.43 1.01 -21.37
N ILE A 329 -10.17 1.45 -21.49
CA ILE A 329 -9.30 0.95 -22.56
C ILE A 329 -8.98 -0.54 -22.39
N THR A 330 -8.91 -1.06 -21.17
CA THR A 330 -8.74 -2.51 -20.91
C THR A 330 -9.93 -3.31 -21.45
N GLU A 331 -11.15 -2.77 -21.31
CA GLU A 331 -12.37 -3.36 -21.88
C GLU A 331 -12.42 -3.22 -23.39
N GLU A 332 -12.09 -2.06 -23.95
CA GLU A 332 -12.06 -1.83 -25.40
C GLU A 332 -11.05 -2.71 -26.12
N VAL A 333 -9.88 -2.97 -25.52
CA VAL A 333 -8.87 -3.92 -26.03
C VAL A 333 -9.34 -5.37 -25.85
N ASP A 334 -10.36 -5.60 -25.01
CA ASP A 334 -10.82 -6.94 -24.61
C ASP A 334 -9.65 -7.80 -24.08
N PHE A 335 -8.88 -7.20 -23.16
CA PHE A 335 -7.58 -7.71 -22.71
C PHE A 335 -7.66 -9.12 -22.12
N ASP A 336 -8.72 -9.42 -21.38
CA ASP A 336 -8.88 -10.70 -20.69
C ASP A 336 -9.38 -11.85 -21.61
N ASN A 337 -9.70 -11.56 -22.86
CA ASN A 337 -10.12 -12.54 -23.86
C ASN A 337 -9.06 -12.65 -24.98
N LYS A 338 -8.09 -13.53 -24.77
CA LYS A 338 -7.13 -13.91 -25.78
C LYS A 338 -7.74 -14.97 -26.70
#